data_e87eded94e1247557b34b139da91a185
#
_entry.id   e87eded94e1247557b34b139da91a185
#
_cell.length_a   1.000
_cell.length_b   1.000
_cell.length_c   1.000
_cell.angle_alpha   90.00
_cell.angle_beta   90.00
_cell.angle_gamma   90.00
#
_symmetry.space_group_name_H-M   'P 1'
#
loop_
_entity.id
_entity.type
_entity.pdbx_description
1 polymer ?
#
loop_
_entity_poly.entity_id
_entity_poly.type
_entity_poly.pdbx_seq_one_letter_code
_entity_poly.pdbx_strand_id
1 'polypeptide(L)'
;MKRKDEYEMSVITVTKDNFDKEVLQSDKPVLLDFWASWCGPCRMVSPIVDEIAAENPDKKVGKVNVDEEPELASKFDVMSIPTLLVFEDGELVNRAVGARPKEMILDLFD
;
A
#
# COMPACT_ATOMS: atom_id res chain seq x y z
N MET A 1 5.54 13.58 -18.29
CA MET A 1 5.05 12.21 -17.98
C MET A 1 6.18 11.40 -17.34
N LYS A 2 5.88 10.67 -16.28
CA LYS A 2 6.88 9.83 -15.61
C LYS A 2 7.02 8.49 -16.30
N ARG A 3 8.23 7.93 -16.27
CA ARG A 3 8.46 6.60 -16.81
C ARG A 3 8.03 5.55 -15.80
N LYS A 4 7.80 4.32 -16.27
CA LYS A 4 7.35 3.22 -15.43
C LYS A 4 8.31 2.95 -14.26
N ASP A 5 9.61 3.01 -14.51
CA ASP A 5 10.62 2.77 -13.47
C ASP A 5 10.58 3.85 -12.38
N GLU A 6 10.19 5.07 -12.71
CA GLU A 6 10.03 6.13 -11.70
C GLU A 6 8.85 5.84 -10.78
N TYR A 7 7.75 5.32 -11.33
CA TYR A 7 6.60 4.91 -10.52
C TYR A 7 6.98 3.79 -9.56
N GLU A 8 7.68 2.78 -10.06
CA GLU A 8 8.08 1.64 -9.25
C GLU A 8 9.05 2.03 -8.13
N MET A 9 9.96 2.96 -8.40
CA MET A 9 10.94 3.43 -7.42
C MET A 9 10.32 4.25 -6.30
N SER A 10 9.12 4.77 -6.50
CA SER A 10 8.43 5.56 -5.48
C SER A 10 7.74 4.69 -4.43
N VAL A 11 7.66 3.38 -4.67
CA VAL A 11 6.96 2.45 -3.78
C VAL A 11 7.98 1.67 -2.94
N ILE A 12 7.69 1.53 -1.65
CA ILE A 12 8.56 0.84 -0.70
C ILE A 12 8.06 -0.58 -0.52
N THR A 13 8.98 -1.55 -0.53
CA THR A 13 8.65 -2.91 -0.11
C THR A 13 8.64 -2.94 1.41
N VAL A 14 7.47 -3.21 1.99
CA VAL A 14 7.31 -3.23 3.44
C VAL A 14 7.34 -4.67 3.93
N THR A 15 8.20 -4.92 4.91
CA THR A 15 8.40 -6.22 5.55
C THR A 15 8.18 -6.07 7.05
N LYS A 16 8.14 -7.19 7.77
CA LYS A 16 8.05 -7.12 9.23
C LYS A 16 9.25 -6.40 9.84
N ASP A 17 10.40 -6.45 9.17
CA ASP A 17 11.63 -5.85 9.67
C ASP A 17 11.64 -4.33 9.54
N ASN A 18 10.99 -3.77 8.52
CA ASN A 18 10.97 -2.31 8.32
C ASN A 18 9.61 -1.66 8.61
N PHE A 19 8.60 -2.45 8.97
CA PHE A 19 7.24 -1.94 9.17
C PHE A 19 7.20 -0.81 10.19
N ASP A 20 7.83 -1.00 11.34
CA ASP A 20 7.82 0.00 12.40
C ASP A 20 8.41 1.32 11.91
N LYS A 21 9.59 1.25 11.30
CA LYS A 21 10.28 2.44 10.79
C LYS A 21 9.53 3.12 9.65
N GLU A 22 9.10 2.34 8.67
CA GLU A 22 8.52 2.91 7.45
C GLU A 22 7.06 3.31 7.59
N VAL A 23 6.31 2.67 8.46
CA VAL A 23 4.88 2.90 8.61
C VAL A 23 4.54 3.61 9.90
N LEU A 24 4.92 3.02 11.04
CA LEU A 24 4.52 3.56 12.35
C LEU A 24 5.23 4.87 12.68
N GLN A 25 6.48 5.02 12.24
CA GLN A 25 7.29 6.22 12.50
C GLN A 25 7.25 7.23 11.36
N SER A 26 6.42 6.99 10.34
CA SER A 26 6.33 7.89 9.21
C SER A 26 5.68 9.21 9.61
N ASP A 27 6.27 10.31 9.13
CA ASP A 27 5.70 11.66 9.30
C ASP A 27 4.72 12.02 8.17
N LYS A 28 4.55 11.11 7.21
CA LYS A 28 3.60 11.26 6.11
C LYS A 28 2.50 10.20 6.24
N PRO A 29 1.29 10.46 5.72
CA PRO A 29 0.29 9.40 5.59
C PRO A 29 0.84 8.26 4.73
N VAL A 30 0.52 7.02 5.09
CA VAL A 30 1.03 5.82 4.43
C VAL A 30 -0.12 4.99 3.89
N LEU A 31 -0.02 4.63 2.61
CA LEU A 31 -0.91 3.67 1.97
C LEU A 31 -0.16 2.35 1.85
N LEU A 32 -0.74 1.27 2.38
CA LEU A 32 -0.19 -0.08 2.24
C LEU A 32 -1.09 -0.92 1.35
N ASP A 33 -0.50 -1.54 0.34
CA ASP A 33 -1.16 -2.46 -0.58
C ASP A 33 -0.72 -3.89 -0.26
N PHE A 34 -1.63 -4.69 0.30
CA PHE A 34 -1.40 -6.11 0.58
C PHE A 34 -1.77 -6.90 -0.67
N TRP A 35 -0.82 -7.64 -1.22
CA TRP A 35 -0.96 -8.29 -2.52
C TRP A 35 -0.26 -9.65 -2.57
N ALA A 36 -0.50 -10.40 -3.64
CA ALA A 36 0.24 -11.63 -3.95
C ALA A 36 0.40 -11.75 -5.46
N SER A 37 1.42 -12.46 -5.90
CA SER A 37 1.74 -12.61 -7.32
C SER A 37 0.66 -13.37 -8.10
N TRP A 38 -0.08 -14.25 -7.43
CA TRP A 38 -1.13 -15.06 -8.05
C TRP A 38 -2.49 -14.36 -8.09
N CYS A 39 -2.59 -13.17 -7.57
CA CYS A 39 -3.84 -12.45 -7.40
C CYS A 39 -4.14 -11.56 -8.62
N GLY A 40 -5.18 -11.93 -9.39
CA GLY A 40 -5.60 -11.16 -10.57
C GLY A 40 -5.99 -9.72 -10.27
N PRO A 41 -6.93 -9.49 -9.33
CA PRO A 41 -7.34 -8.11 -8.96
C PRO A 41 -6.18 -7.26 -8.45
N CYS A 42 -5.18 -7.87 -7.79
CA CYS A 42 -4.00 -7.15 -7.33
C CYS A 42 -3.22 -6.55 -8.49
N ARG A 43 -3.19 -7.23 -9.64
CA ARG A 43 -2.50 -6.75 -10.84
C ARG A 43 -3.17 -5.52 -11.43
N MET A 44 -4.46 -5.35 -11.21
CA MET A 44 -5.19 -4.16 -11.65
C MET A 44 -4.88 -2.96 -10.76
N VAL A 45 -4.71 -3.21 -9.47
CA VAL A 45 -4.45 -2.16 -8.47
C VAL A 45 -3.00 -1.72 -8.47
N SER A 46 -2.07 -2.64 -8.71
CA SER A 46 -0.64 -2.37 -8.60
C SER A 46 -0.17 -1.14 -9.39
N PRO A 47 -0.49 -1.00 -10.69
CA PRO A 47 -0.06 0.20 -11.42
C PRO A 47 -0.71 1.48 -10.91
N ILE A 48 -1.93 1.38 -10.39
CA ILE A 48 -2.62 2.55 -9.81
C ILE A 48 -1.90 3.01 -8.55
N VAL A 49 -1.51 2.08 -7.70
CA VAL A 49 -0.77 2.36 -6.47
C VAL A 49 0.59 2.97 -6.78
N ASP A 50 1.28 2.45 -7.79
CA ASP A 50 2.56 3.00 -8.26
C ASP A 50 2.40 4.45 -8.72
N GLU A 51 1.33 4.72 -9.46
CA GLU A 51 1.02 6.05 -9.97
C GLU A 51 0.73 7.03 -8.84
N ILE A 52 -0.05 6.60 -7.84
CA ILE A 52 -0.34 7.41 -6.67
C ILE A 52 0.96 7.78 -5.95
N ALA A 53 1.87 6.83 -5.78
CA ALA A 53 3.16 7.08 -5.13
C ALA A 53 3.96 8.14 -5.87
N ALA A 54 4.02 8.05 -7.19
CA ALA A 54 4.80 8.96 -8.01
C ALA A 54 4.21 10.38 -8.07
N GLU A 55 2.89 10.48 -8.00
CA GLU A 55 2.19 11.76 -8.14
C GLU A 55 1.93 12.47 -6.82
N ASN A 56 2.13 11.81 -5.70
CA ASN A 56 1.82 12.36 -4.38
C ASN A 56 3.03 12.24 -3.44
N PRO A 57 4.05 13.10 -3.60
CA PRO A 57 5.25 13.03 -2.75
C PRO A 57 4.99 13.34 -1.28
N ASP A 58 3.83 13.91 -0.96
CA ASP A 58 3.39 14.16 0.40
C ASP A 58 2.85 12.90 1.09
N LYS A 59 2.74 11.80 0.36
CA LYS A 59 2.26 10.53 0.88
C LYS A 59 3.32 9.46 0.66
N LYS A 60 3.34 8.48 1.54
CA LYS A 60 4.21 7.31 1.41
C LYS A 60 3.37 6.13 0.95
N VAL A 61 3.90 5.33 0.05
CA VAL A 61 3.20 4.14 -0.46
C VAL A 61 4.11 2.93 -0.30
N GLY A 62 3.56 1.88 0.29
CA GLY A 62 4.27 0.62 0.46
C GLY A 62 3.45 -0.55 -0.01
N LYS A 63 4.12 -1.63 -0.35
CA LYS A 63 3.49 -2.89 -0.73
C LYS A 63 3.96 -4.00 0.18
N VAL A 64 3.02 -4.86 0.58
CA VAL A 64 3.28 -6.02 1.42
C VAL A 64 2.87 -7.27 0.65
N ASN A 65 3.82 -8.15 0.37
CA ASN A 65 3.54 -9.45 -0.24
C ASN A 65 3.08 -10.39 0.86
N VAL A 66 1.81 -10.81 0.82
CA VAL A 66 1.23 -11.62 1.90
C VAL A 66 1.86 -13.00 2.01
N ASP A 67 2.41 -13.52 0.92
CA ASP A 67 3.06 -14.83 0.95
C ASP A 67 4.42 -14.76 1.67
N GLU A 68 5.09 -13.62 1.58
CA GLU A 68 6.38 -13.41 2.24
C GLU A 68 6.23 -12.84 3.64
N GLU A 69 5.12 -12.14 3.92
CA GLU A 69 4.88 -11.48 5.18
C GLU A 69 3.55 -11.91 5.81
N PRO A 70 3.39 -13.21 6.12
CA PRO A 70 2.13 -13.69 6.67
C PRO A 70 1.81 -13.11 8.05
N GLU A 71 2.83 -12.74 8.83
CA GLU A 71 2.62 -12.14 10.15
C GLU A 71 1.98 -10.75 10.04
N LEU A 72 2.42 -9.94 9.06
CA LEU A 72 1.81 -8.63 8.84
C LEU A 72 0.38 -8.76 8.37
N ALA A 73 0.11 -9.70 7.46
CA ALA A 73 -1.25 -9.94 6.98
C ALA A 73 -2.16 -10.34 8.13
N SER A 74 -1.68 -11.23 8.99
CA SER A 74 -2.44 -11.70 10.15
C SER A 74 -2.67 -10.57 11.17
N LYS A 75 -1.66 -9.76 11.39
CA LYS A 75 -1.74 -8.65 12.35
C LYS A 75 -2.85 -7.67 12.01
N PHE A 76 -3.10 -7.44 10.73
CA PHE A 76 -4.13 -6.51 10.29
C PHE A 76 -5.38 -7.20 9.75
N ASP A 77 -5.54 -8.49 10.03
CA ASP A 77 -6.72 -9.27 9.62
C ASP A 77 -6.97 -9.19 8.12
N VAL A 78 -5.91 -9.30 7.33
CA VAL A 78 -6.02 -9.32 5.87
C VAL A 78 -6.46 -10.71 5.45
N MET A 79 -7.75 -10.85 5.16
CA MET A 79 -8.39 -12.13 4.81
C MET A 79 -8.53 -12.33 3.31
N SER A 80 -8.53 -11.24 2.57
CA SER A 80 -8.59 -11.27 1.11
C SER A 80 -7.75 -10.16 0.55
N ILE A 81 -7.31 -10.30 -0.70
CA ILE A 81 -6.43 -9.33 -1.37
C ILE A 81 -7.01 -8.92 -2.72
N PRO A 82 -6.76 -7.71 -3.18
CA PRO A 82 -5.94 -6.70 -2.48
C PRO A 82 -6.68 -6.10 -1.28
N THR A 83 -5.94 -5.77 -0.25
CA THR A 83 -6.44 -4.97 0.87
C THR A 83 -5.56 -3.73 0.97
N LEU A 84 -6.19 -2.58 1.04
CA LEU A 84 -5.53 -1.29 1.13
C LEU A 84 -5.75 -0.71 2.52
N LEU A 85 -4.67 -0.36 3.20
CA LEU A 85 -4.71 0.25 4.52
C LEU A 85 -4.07 1.63 4.46
N VAL A 86 -4.65 2.59 5.19
CA VAL A 86 -4.04 3.91 5.34
C VAL A 86 -3.71 4.13 6.81
N PHE A 87 -2.48 4.57 7.05
CA PHE A 87 -1.98 4.92 8.37
C PHE A 87 -1.66 6.41 8.42
N GLU A 88 -1.97 7.05 9.54
CA GLU A 88 -1.57 8.43 9.81
C GLU A 88 -1.06 8.51 11.25
N ASP A 89 0.11 9.11 11.41
CA ASP A 89 0.74 9.26 12.73
C ASP A 89 0.82 7.94 13.50
N GLY A 90 1.14 6.86 12.80
CA GLY A 90 1.31 5.53 13.37
C GLY A 90 0.01 4.77 13.64
N GLU A 91 -1.13 5.30 13.24
CA GLU A 91 -2.42 4.67 13.48
C GLU A 91 -3.12 4.28 12.19
N LEU A 92 -3.76 3.11 12.20
CA LEU A 92 -4.58 2.66 11.07
C LEU A 92 -5.88 3.47 11.08
N VAL A 93 -6.08 4.28 10.03
CA VAL A 93 -7.24 5.18 9.95
C VAL A 93 -8.26 4.78 8.91
N ASN A 94 -7.90 3.94 7.94
CA ASN A 94 -8.86 3.51 6.93
C ASN A 94 -8.45 2.17 6.31
N ARG A 95 -9.45 1.46 5.77
CA ARG A 95 -9.29 0.13 5.18
C ARG A 95 -10.24 -0.02 4.00
N ALA A 96 -9.76 -0.63 2.93
CA ALA A 96 -10.59 -1.02 1.80
C ALA A 96 -10.16 -2.38 1.28
N VAL A 97 -11.12 -3.23 0.98
CA VAL A 97 -10.88 -4.58 0.46
C VAL A 97 -11.37 -4.65 -0.98
N GLY A 98 -10.53 -5.19 -1.87
CA GLY A 98 -10.86 -5.38 -3.27
C GLY A 98 -10.34 -4.27 -4.17
N ALA A 99 -10.30 -4.55 -5.46
CA ALA A 99 -9.85 -3.60 -6.47
C ALA A 99 -10.84 -2.45 -6.61
N ARG A 100 -10.32 -1.25 -6.79
CA ARG A 100 -11.13 -0.05 -6.98
C ARG A 100 -10.38 0.99 -7.78
N PRO A 101 -11.11 1.98 -8.36
CA PRO A 101 -10.47 3.03 -9.16
C PRO A 101 -9.57 3.93 -8.32
N LYS A 102 -8.65 4.59 -8.98
CA LYS A 102 -7.67 5.48 -8.37
C LYS A 102 -8.30 6.52 -7.43
N GLU A 103 -9.39 7.15 -7.87
CA GLU A 103 -10.05 8.19 -7.08
C GLU A 103 -10.56 7.66 -5.75
N MET A 104 -11.08 6.44 -5.75
CA MET A 104 -11.57 5.81 -4.52
C MET A 104 -10.43 5.43 -3.58
N ILE A 105 -9.27 5.10 -4.14
CA ILE A 105 -8.09 4.82 -3.32
C ILE A 105 -7.59 6.11 -2.69
N LEU A 106 -7.53 7.19 -3.46
CA LEU A 106 -7.12 8.50 -2.94
C LEU A 106 -8.04 8.99 -1.84
N ASP A 107 -9.34 8.70 -1.95
CA ASP A 107 -10.33 9.06 -0.94
C ASP A 107 -10.07 8.40 0.42
N LEU A 108 -9.30 7.31 0.45
CA LEU A 108 -8.97 6.64 1.71
C LEU A 108 -8.11 7.52 2.62
N PHE A 109 -7.41 8.50 2.06
CA PHE A 109 -6.59 9.44 2.83
C PHE A 109 -7.41 10.53 3.52
N ASP A 110 -8.65 10.69 3.12
CA ASP A 110 -9.53 11.72 3.69
C ASP A 110 -10.28 11.18 4.94
#